data_eaea6b37fada83ab4187476194d0e490
#
_entry.id   eaea6b37fada83ab4187476194d0e490
#
_cell.length_a   1.000
_cell.length_b   1.000
_cell.length_c   1.000
_cell.angle_alpha   90.00
_cell.angle_beta   90.00
_cell.angle_gamma   90.00
#
_symmetry.space_group_name_H-M   'P 1'
#
loop_
_entity.id
_entity.type
_entity.pdbx_description
1 polymer ?
#
loop_
_entity_poly.entity_id
_entity_poly.type
_entity_poly.pdbx_seq_one_letter_code
_entity_poly.pdbx_strand_id
1 'polypeptide(L)'
;YIRNATMEQGMIRSQAKDEKAESVYEMYYQYEEPVAKMAGYRVLAINRGEKEKILSVKLIAPEEQIVRYMEKQLIIRPDGDAARVMEEVILDSYRRLIGPAIEREIRARLTETAENGAIQVFGKNLEQLLMQPPIAGCVVLGWDPAFRTGCKLAVVDETGKVLDTTVIYPTAPQNRVEESKEIVKKLIRKYGISLISVGNGTASRESEQIIVELLKEIPEKVQYVIVNEAGASVYSASKLATEEFPQFDVGQRSAASIARRLQD
;
A
#
# COMPACT_ATOMS: atom_id res chain seq x y z
N TYR A 1 -35.16 0.46 16.31
CA TYR A 1 -34.95 1.81 16.82
C TYR A 1 -33.57 2.03 17.36
N ILE A 2 -33.07 1.22 18.33
CA ILE A 2 -31.78 1.39 19.02
C ILE A 2 -30.61 1.44 18.02
N ARG A 3 -30.55 0.51 17.05
CA ARG A 3 -29.53 0.53 15.99
C ARG A 3 -29.51 1.84 15.22
N ASN A 4 -30.69 2.28 14.76
CA ASN A 4 -30.79 3.49 13.95
C ASN A 4 -30.40 4.73 14.75
N ALA A 5 -30.90 4.85 16.00
CA ALA A 5 -30.52 5.95 16.87
C ALA A 5 -29.00 5.99 17.13
N THR A 6 -28.38 4.82 17.34
CA THR A 6 -26.94 4.73 17.54
C THR A 6 -26.15 5.03 16.26
N MET A 7 -26.61 4.61 15.09
CA MET A 7 -25.97 4.93 13.81
C MET A 7 -26.05 6.42 13.46
N GLU A 8 -27.21 7.06 13.73
CA GLU A 8 -27.45 8.45 13.34
C GLU A 8 -26.83 9.46 14.33
N GLN A 9 -26.89 9.15 15.63
CA GLN A 9 -26.51 10.08 16.70
C GLN A 9 -25.34 9.62 17.55
N GLY A 10 -24.87 8.39 17.35
CA GLY A 10 -23.71 7.87 18.07
C GLY A 10 -22.40 8.51 17.63
N MET A 11 -21.43 8.49 18.53
CA MET A 11 -20.08 9.02 18.32
C MET A 11 -19.06 7.91 18.51
N ILE A 12 -18.07 7.82 17.64
CA ILE A 12 -16.86 7.04 17.88
C ILE A 12 -15.87 7.94 18.63
N ARG A 13 -15.43 7.46 19.80
CA ARG A 13 -14.40 8.13 20.60
C ARG A 13 -13.18 7.24 20.68
N SER A 14 -12.03 7.80 20.34
CA SER A 14 -10.73 7.15 20.47
C SER A 14 -9.85 7.93 21.45
N GLN A 15 -9.15 7.22 22.31
CA GLN A 15 -8.23 7.78 23.30
C GLN A 15 -6.94 6.97 23.33
N ALA A 16 -5.80 7.63 23.55
CA ALA A 16 -4.56 6.94 23.80
C ALA A 16 -4.63 6.15 25.12
N LYS A 17 -4.02 4.98 25.18
CA LYS A 17 -3.78 4.27 26.45
C LYS A 17 -2.62 4.88 27.24
N ASP A 18 -1.63 5.43 26.52
CA ASP A 18 -0.53 6.23 27.04
C ASP A 18 -0.34 7.47 26.14
N GLU A 19 -0.72 8.63 26.64
CA GLU A 19 -0.63 9.91 25.88
C GLU A 19 0.81 10.36 25.61
N LYS A 20 1.80 9.78 26.31
CA LYS A 20 3.21 10.13 26.15
C LYS A 20 3.92 9.26 25.12
N ALA A 21 3.29 8.19 24.68
CA ALA A 21 3.89 7.29 23.68
C ALA A 21 3.82 7.93 22.29
N GLU A 22 4.94 8.13 21.64
CA GLU A 22 4.99 8.55 20.23
C GLU A 22 4.50 7.40 19.32
N SER A 23 3.56 7.69 18.43
CA SER A 23 3.06 6.70 17.46
C SER A 23 2.47 7.37 16.22
N VAL A 24 2.26 6.59 15.17
CA VAL A 24 1.56 7.02 13.96
C VAL A 24 0.06 7.31 14.18
N TYR A 25 -0.45 7.05 15.38
CA TYR A 25 -1.85 7.23 15.75
C TYR A 25 -2.11 8.48 16.60
N GLU A 26 -1.16 9.38 16.77
CA GLU A 26 -1.28 10.58 17.61
C GLU A 26 -2.51 11.43 17.29
N MET A 27 -2.87 11.53 16.01
CA MET A 27 -4.08 12.24 15.57
C MET A 27 -5.39 11.65 16.11
N TYR A 28 -5.36 10.43 16.65
CA TYR A 28 -6.49 9.72 17.23
C TYR A 28 -6.42 9.60 18.76
N TYR A 29 -5.49 10.24 19.43
CA TYR A 29 -5.31 10.17 20.89
C TYR A 29 -6.45 10.81 21.66
N GLN A 30 -7.03 11.87 21.13
CA GLN A 30 -8.21 12.55 21.65
C GLN A 30 -9.15 12.84 20.47
N TYR A 31 -9.76 11.80 19.95
CA TYR A 31 -10.53 11.88 18.71
C TYR A 31 -11.98 11.51 18.94
N GLU A 32 -12.89 12.28 18.35
CA GLU A 32 -14.33 12.03 18.39
C GLU A 32 -14.98 12.40 17.05
N GLU A 33 -15.78 11.51 16.48
CA GLU A 33 -16.49 11.74 15.23
C GLU A 33 -17.84 11.03 15.22
N PRO A 34 -18.92 11.64 14.64
CA PRO A 34 -20.20 10.97 14.46
C PRO A 34 -20.06 9.69 13.64
N VAL A 35 -20.70 8.60 14.10
CA VAL A 35 -20.73 7.30 13.40
C VAL A 35 -21.11 7.45 11.94
N ALA A 36 -22.16 8.24 11.67
CA ALA A 36 -22.67 8.46 10.33
C ALA A 36 -21.71 9.20 9.37
N LYS A 37 -20.67 9.85 9.90
CA LYS A 37 -19.68 10.63 9.12
C LYS A 37 -18.31 9.96 9.05
N MET A 38 -18.12 8.83 9.71
CA MET A 38 -16.84 8.11 9.74
C MET A 38 -16.38 7.71 8.35
N ALA A 39 -15.25 8.26 7.92
CA ALA A 39 -14.60 7.84 6.68
C ALA A 39 -13.93 6.47 6.85
N GLY A 40 -14.00 5.60 5.83
CA GLY A 40 -13.49 4.23 5.90
C GLY A 40 -12.01 4.14 6.31
N TYR A 41 -11.14 5.00 5.77
CA TYR A 41 -9.70 5.00 6.14
C TYR A 41 -9.47 5.31 7.62
N ARG A 42 -10.33 6.13 8.26
CA ARG A 42 -10.26 6.43 9.69
C ARG A 42 -10.70 5.23 10.53
N VAL A 43 -11.78 4.55 10.11
CA VAL A 43 -12.20 3.30 10.74
C VAL A 43 -11.07 2.29 10.78
N LEU A 44 -10.40 2.07 9.64
CA LEU A 44 -9.29 1.13 9.53
C LEU A 44 -8.07 1.55 10.37
N ALA A 45 -7.74 2.85 10.39
CA ALA A 45 -6.64 3.38 11.19
C ALA A 45 -6.89 3.20 12.70
N ILE A 46 -8.09 3.56 13.17
CA ILE A 46 -8.49 3.43 14.59
C ILE A 46 -8.53 1.95 15.01
N ASN A 47 -9.08 1.06 14.18
CA ASN A 47 -9.10 -0.37 14.44
C ASN A 47 -7.69 -0.96 14.54
N ARG A 48 -6.75 -0.49 13.70
CA ARG A 48 -5.35 -0.91 13.78
C ARG A 48 -4.71 -0.43 15.08
N GLY A 49 -4.87 0.84 15.46
CA GLY A 49 -4.34 1.37 16.70
C GLY A 49 -4.90 0.67 17.96
N GLU A 50 -6.16 0.26 17.92
CA GLU A 50 -6.78 -0.54 18.99
C GLU A 50 -6.20 -1.96 19.03
N LYS A 51 -6.01 -2.62 17.88
CA LYS A 51 -5.40 -3.95 17.77
C LYS A 51 -3.95 -3.94 18.27
N GLU A 52 -3.20 -2.88 17.98
CA GLU A 52 -1.83 -2.64 18.45
C GLU A 52 -1.77 -2.20 19.93
N LYS A 53 -2.93 -2.08 20.60
CA LYS A 53 -3.09 -1.68 22.00
C LYS A 53 -2.62 -0.26 22.33
N ILE A 54 -2.48 0.59 21.33
CA ILE A 54 -2.14 2.01 21.47
C ILE A 54 -3.40 2.83 21.80
N LEU A 55 -4.50 2.53 21.10
CA LEU A 55 -5.77 3.23 21.29
C LEU A 55 -6.77 2.40 22.13
N SER A 56 -7.69 3.12 22.78
CA SER A 56 -8.93 2.59 23.36
C SER A 56 -10.08 3.24 22.62
N VAL A 57 -10.95 2.43 22.00
CA VAL A 57 -12.03 2.90 21.15
C VAL A 57 -13.38 2.52 21.73
N LYS A 58 -14.30 3.48 21.78
CA LYS A 58 -15.66 3.27 22.27
C LYS A 58 -16.67 3.92 21.34
N LEU A 59 -17.81 3.30 21.21
CA LEU A 59 -18.98 3.89 20.59
C LEU A 59 -19.87 4.46 21.69
N ILE A 60 -20.09 5.78 21.65
CA ILE A 60 -20.96 6.50 22.57
C ILE A 60 -22.34 6.64 21.93
N ALA A 61 -23.30 5.87 22.42
CA ALA A 61 -24.68 5.93 21.94
C ALA A 61 -25.48 6.99 22.70
N PRO A 62 -26.61 7.47 22.17
CA PRO A 62 -27.54 8.38 22.86
C PRO A 62 -28.36 7.58 23.93
N GLU A 63 -27.68 7.15 25.01
CA GLU A 63 -28.23 6.24 26.02
C GLU A 63 -29.53 6.73 26.60
N GLU A 64 -29.60 7.99 27.04
CA GLU A 64 -30.82 8.53 27.64
C GLU A 64 -32.05 8.45 26.72
N GLN A 65 -31.87 8.76 25.46
CA GLN A 65 -32.95 8.69 24.46
C GLN A 65 -33.37 7.24 24.20
N ILE A 66 -32.41 6.32 24.18
CA ILE A 66 -32.67 4.89 23.98
C ILE A 66 -33.43 4.32 25.18
N VAL A 67 -32.96 4.61 26.39
CA VAL A 67 -33.57 4.13 27.64
C VAL A 67 -34.99 4.66 27.76
N ARG A 68 -35.23 5.95 27.54
CA ARG A 68 -36.59 6.55 27.53
C ARG A 68 -37.53 5.90 26.48
N TYR A 69 -36.97 5.54 25.32
CA TYR A 69 -37.75 4.82 24.31
C TYR A 69 -38.14 3.43 24.83
N MET A 70 -37.21 2.69 25.45
CA MET A 70 -37.46 1.36 26.01
C MET A 70 -38.49 1.42 27.16
N GLU A 71 -38.36 2.37 28.06
CA GLU A 71 -39.31 2.62 29.15
C GLU A 71 -40.71 2.87 28.60
N LYS A 72 -40.88 3.75 27.61
CA LYS A 72 -42.13 4.04 26.98
C LYS A 72 -42.79 2.81 26.30
N GLN A 73 -41.98 1.86 25.82
CA GLN A 73 -42.51 0.65 25.17
C GLN A 73 -42.86 -0.46 26.19
N LEU A 74 -42.16 -0.52 27.32
CA LEU A 74 -42.22 -1.65 28.24
C LEU A 74 -43.00 -1.35 29.54
N ILE A 75 -43.05 -0.09 29.99
CA ILE A 75 -43.74 0.31 31.22
C ILE A 75 -45.16 0.74 30.86
N ILE A 76 -46.14 -0.15 31.16
CA ILE A 76 -47.56 0.08 30.86
C ILE A 76 -48.22 0.98 31.94
N ARG A 77 -47.79 0.89 33.19
CA ARG A 77 -48.31 1.65 34.33
C ARG A 77 -47.15 2.34 35.07
N PRO A 78 -46.96 3.65 34.86
CA PRO A 78 -45.81 4.37 35.40
C PRO A 78 -45.85 4.62 36.92
N ASP A 79 -47.01 4.55 37.53
CA ASP A 79 -47.25 5.00 38.94
C ASP A 79 -47.15 3.87 39.98
N GLY A 80 -46.58 2.72 39.65
CA GLY A 80 -46.51 1.56 40.55
C GLY A 80 -45.09 1.17 40.97
N ASP A 81 -44.95 0.45 42.09
CA ASP A 81 -43.65 -0.09 42.52
C ASP A 81 -42.99 -0.97 41.45
N ALA A 82 -43.80 -1.66 40.64
CA ALA A 82 -43.32 -2.44 39.52
C ALA A 82 -42.64 -1.57 38.44
N ALA A 83 -43.01 -0.32 38.28
CA ALA A 83 -42.41 0.58 37.29
C ALA A 83 -40.96 0.88 37.65
N ARG A 84 -40.66 1.15 38.94
CA ARG A 84 -39.26 1.39 39.40
C ARG A 84 -38.36 0.20 39.16
N VAL A 85 -38.86 -1.02 39.46
CA VAL A 85 -38.08 -2.23 39.17
C VAL A 85 -37.83 -2.39 37.66
N MET A 86 -38.84 -2.10 36.84
CA MET A 86 -38.71 -2.14 35.36
C MET A 86 -37.69 -1.14 34.83
N GLU A 87 -37.66 0.08 35.36
CA GLU A 87 -36.61 1.09 35.01
C GLU A 87 -35.24 0.59 35.26
N GLU A 88 -34.97 0.01 36.44
CA GLU A 88 -33.68 -0.60 36.79
C GLU A 88 -33.31 -1.78 35.87
N VAL A 89 -34.28 -2.66 35.57
CA VAL A 89 -34.08 -3.81 34.67
C VAL A 89 -33.80 -3.34 33.22
N ILE A 90 -34.50 -2.32 32.74
CA ILE A 90 -34.28 -1.75 31.42
C ILE A 90 -32.87 -1.17 31.32
N LEU A 91 -32.46 -0.38 32.29
CA LEU A 91 -31.13 0.23 32.32
C LEU A 91 -30.02 -0.81 32.38
N ASP A 92 -30.17 -1.83 33.29
CA ASP A 92 -29.22 -2.93 33.38
C ASP A 92 -29.15 -3.74 32.07
N SER A 93 -30.28 -4.08 31.49
CA SER A 93 -30.36 -4.82 30.21
C SER A 93 -29.71 -4.06 29.09
N TYR A 94 -29.95 -2.75 29.01
CA TYR A 94 -29.32 -1.92 28.00
C TYR A 94 -27.79 -1.88 28.18
N ARG A 95 -27.32 -1.53 29.36
CA ARG A 95 -25.88 -1.36 29.63
C ARG A 95 -25.09 -2.63 29.53
N ARG A 96 -25.65 -3.74 30.00
CA ARG A 96 -24.92 -5.02 30.07
C ARG A 96 -25.08 -5.90 28.86
N LEU A 97 -26.19 -5.83 28.14
CA LEU A 97 -26.52 -6.75 27.05
C LEU A 97 -26.69 -6.05 25.70
N ILE A 98 -27.65 -5.10 25.63
CA ILE A 98 -28.08 -4.52 24.36
C ILE A 98 -27.02 -3.55 23.81
N GLY A 99 -26.58 -2.60 24.61
CA GLY A 99 -25.58 -1.60 24.20
C GLY A 99 -24.30 -2.23 23.66
N PRO A 100 -23.63 -3.13 24.41
CA PRO A 100 -22.45 -3.82 23.92
C PRO A 100 -22.68 -4.67 22.67
N ALA A 101 -23.87 -5.27 22.50
CA ALA A 101 -24.20 -6.03 21.30
C ALA A 101 -24.33 -5.12 20.07
N ILE A 102 -25.03 -4.00 20.21
CA ILE A 102 -25.21 -2.99 19.17
C ILE A 102 -23.88 -2.33 18.81
N GLU A 103 -23.04 -2.01 19.80
CA GLU A 103 -21.70 -1.48 19.55
C GLU A 103 -20.87 -2.42 18.66
N ARG A 104 -20.81 -3.71 19.01
CA ARG A 104 -20.09 -4.72 18.22
C ARG A 104 -20.62 -4.82 16.79
N GLU A 105 -21.95 -4.84 16.65
CA GLU A 105 -22.62 -4.92 15.33
C GLU A 105 -22.29 -3.70 14.47
N ILE A 106 -22.39 -2.50 15.01
CA ILE A 106 -22.10 -1.25 14.28
C ILE A 106 -20.62 -1.17 13.91
N ARG A 107 -19.73 -1.49 14.84
CA ARG A 107 -18.29 -1.49 14.56
C ARG A 107 -17.91 -2.53 13.51
N ALA A 108 -18.50 -3.71 13.53
CA ALA A 108 -18.29 -4.73 12.51
C ALA A 108 -18.75 -4.23 11.13
N ARG A 109 -19.95 -3.62 11.04
CA ARG A 109 -20.47 -3.05 9.80
C ARG A 109 -19.62 -1.90 9.25
N LEU A 110 -19.15 -1.00 10.12
CA LEU A 110 -18.23 0.07 9.72
C LEU A 110 -16.93 -0.51 9.15
N THR A 111 -16.39 -1.54 9.80
CA THR A 111 -15.16 -2.21 9.36
C THR A 111 -15.34 -2.87 8.00
N GLU A 112 -16.40 -3.66 7.81
CA GLU A 112 -16.71 -4.31 6.53
C GLU A 112 -16.86 -3.29 5.39
N THR A 113 -17.61 -2.22 5.65
CA THR A 113 -17.77 -1.14 4.65
C THR A 113 -16.43 -0.47 4.31
N ALA A 114 -15.60 -0.22 5.32
CA ALA A 114 -14.29 0.40 5.15
C ALA A 114 -13.31 -0.50 4.40
N GLU A 115 -13.28 -1.80 4.71
CA GLU A 115 -12.45 -2.79 4.03
C GLU A 115 -12.84 -2.94 2.56
N ASN A 116 -14.14 -3.07 2.27
CA ASN A 116 -14.64 -3.16 0.90
C ASN A 116 -14.27 -1.91 0.08
N GLY A 117 -14.42 -0.71 0.67
CA GLY A 117 -14.00 0.53 0.04
C GLY A 117 -12.50 0.59 -0.24
N ALA A 118 -11.68 0.17 0.71
CA ALA A 118 -10.21 0.12 0.56
C ALA A 118 -9.79 -0.88 -0.53
N ILE A 119 -10.42 -2.06 -0.59
CA ILE A 119 -10.18 -3.07 -1.65
C ILE A 119 -10.51 -2.50 -3.03
N GLN A 120 -11.63 -1.78 -3.17
CA GLN A 120 -11.99 -1.16 -4.45
C GLN A 120 -10.99 -0.10 -4.90
N VAL A 121 -10.51 0.75 -3.97
CA VAL A 121 -9.49 1.76 -4.29
C VAL A 121 -8.17 1.09 -4.68
N PHE A 122 -7.75 0.07 -3.93
CA PHE A 122 -6.56 -0.71 -4.26
C PHE A 122 -6.67 -1.38 -5.63
N GLY A 123 -7.82 -2.00 -5.93
CA GLY A 123 -8.08 -2.64 -7.22
C GLY A 123 -7.96 -1.67 -8.39
N LYS A 124 -8.55 -0.47 -8.27
CA LYS A 124 -8.42 0.57 -9.31
C LYS A 124 -6.98 1.06 -9.49
N ASN A 125 -6.25 1.25 -8.40
CA ASN A 125 -4.84 1.66 -8.49
C ASN A 125 -3.98 0.57 -9.13
N LEU A 126 -4.23 -0.69 -8.79
CA LEU A 126 -3.54 -1.83 -9.40
C LEU A 126 -3.86 -1.95 -10.89
N GLU A 127 -5.14 -1.82 -11.27
CA GLU A 127 -5.56 -1.80 -12.68
C GLU A 127 -4.84 -0.69 -13.46
N GLN A 128 -4.83 0.53 -12.96
CA GLN A 128 -4.12 1.64 -13.59
C GLN A 128 -2.61 1.38 -13.73
N LEU A 129 -2.00 0.74 -12.75
CA LEU A 129 -0.59 0.37 -12.78
C LEU A 129 -0.32 -0.70 -13.85
N LEU A 130 -1.18 -1.72 -13.94
CA LEU A 130 -1.03 -2.83 -14.90
C LEU A 130 -1.40 -2.44 -16.32
N MET A 131 -2.33 -1.50 -16.50
CA MET A 131 -2.83 -1.02 -17.78
C MET A 131 -2.09 0.21 -18.30
N GLN A 132 -0.89 0.51 -17.78
CA GLN A 132 -0.05 1.56 -18.35
C GLN A 132 0.30 1.22 -19.80
N PRO A 133 0.14 2.20 -20.74
CA PRO A 133 0.46 1.94 -22.14
C PRO A 133 1.95 1.61 -22.30
N PRO A 134 2.31 0.58 -23.08
CA PRO A 134 3.69 0.22 -23.33
C PRO A 134 4.37 1.28 -24.20
N ILE A 135 5.70 1.39 -24.08
CA ILE A 135 6.54 2.18 -24.96
C ILE A 135 6.99 1.29 -26.11
N ALA A 136 6.23 1.28 -27.19
CA ALA A 136 6.50 0.44 -28.34
C ALA A 136 7.62 0.98 -29.24
N GLY A 137 8.26 0.10 -30.02
CA GLY A 137 9.22 0.47 -31.06
C GLY A 137 10.58 0.98 -30.53
N CYS A 138 10.96 0.57 -29.32
CA CYS A 138 12.21 0.99 -28.68
C CYS A 138 13.10 -0.20 -28.34
N VAL A 139 14.41 -0.07 -28.64
CA VAL A 139 15.42 -0.94 -28.03
C VAL A 139 15.72 -0.42 -26.64
N VAL A 140 15.54 -1.28 -25.63
CA VAL A 140 15.62 -0.91 -24.21
C VAL A 140 16.82 -1.55 -23.54
N LEU A 141 17.55 -0.76 -22.74
CA LEU A 141 18.56 -1.25 -21.80
C LEU A 141 17.93 -1.38 -20.41
N GLY A 142 17.72 -2.59 -19.93
CA GLY A 142 17.37 -2.86 -18.55
C GLY A 142 18.59 -2.74 -17.64
N TRP A 143 18.45 -2.00 -16.57
CA TRP A 143 19.49 -1.78 -15.57
C TRP A 143 18.96 -2.23 -14.21
N ASP A 144 19.48 -3.33 -13.72
CA ASP A 144 19.22 -3.87 -12.37
C ASP A 144 20.29 -3.36 -11.40
N PRO A 145 20.01 -2.34 -10.58
CA PRO A 145 21.00 -1.69 -9.74
C PRO A 145 21.44 -2.60 -8.59
N ALA A 146 22.73 -2.62 -8.29
CA ALA A 146 23.26 -3.30 -7.10
C ALA A 146 24.61 -2.71 -6.70
N PHE A 147 24.94 -2.80 -5.40
CA PHE A 147 26.24 -2.39 -4.91
C PHE A 147 27.30 -3.46 -5.13
N ARG A 148 27.38 -4.43 -4.24
CA ARG A 148 28.48 -5.41 -4.15
C ARG A 148 28.58 -6.33 -5.36
N THR A 149 27.46 -6.80 -5.88
CA THR A 149 27.41 -7.80 -6.95
C THR A 149 27.48 -7.21 -8.35
N GLY A 150 27.58 -5.89 -8.47
CA GLY A 150 27.55 -5.15 -9.73
C GLY A 150 26.13 -5.02 -10.31
N CYS A 151 25.93 -3.96 -11.09
CA CYS A 151 24.68 -3.72 -11.81
C CYS A 151 24.58 -4.66 -13.02
N LYS A 152 23.47 -5.38 -13.16
CA LYS A 152 23.24 -6.26 -14.30
C LYS A 152 22.51 -5.48 -15.39
N LEU A 153 23.00 -5.63 -16.60
CA LEU A 153 22.43 -4.98 -17.77
C LEU A 153 21.90 -6.03 -18.74
N ALA A 154 20.77 -5.75 -19.35
CA ALA A 154 20.21 -6.54 -20.45
C ALA A 154 19.70 -5.61 -21.55
N VAL A 155 20.10 -5.86 -22.78
CA VAL A 155 19.57 -5.16 -23.96
C VAL A 155 18.45 -6.01 -24.54
N VAL A 156 17.27 -5.42 -24.72
CA VAL A 156 16.15 -6.07 -25.38
C VAL A 156 15.71 -5.30 -26.62
N ASP A 157 15.34 -6.01 -27.67
CA ASP A 157 14.80 -5.40 -28.89
C ASP A 157 13.34 -4.98 -28.73
N GLU A 158 12.76 -4.41 -29.75
CA GLU A 158 11.37 -3.93 -29.78
C GLU A 158 10.32 -5.01 -29.48
N THR A 159 10.68 -6.29 -29.61
CA THR A 159 9.81 -7.45 -29.35
C THR A 159 10.04 -8.07 -27.95
N GLY A 160 10.91 -7.50 -27.15
CA GLY A 160 11.29 -8.04 -25.84
C GLY A 160 12.32 -9.17 -25.88
N LYS A 161 12.92 -9.48 -27.05
CA LYS A 161 13.98 -10.48 -27.19
C LYS A 161 15.29 -9.92 -26.62
N VAL A 162 15.96 -10.69 -25.77
CA VAL A 162 17.26 -10.32 -25.22
C VAL A 162 18.35 -10.44 -26.27
N LEU A 163 19.04 -9.34 -26.55
CA LEU A 163 20.14 -9.24 -27.52
C LEU A 163 21.51 -9.40 -26.88
N ASP A 164 21.70 -8.86 -25.66
CA ASP A 164 22.96 -8.87 -24.94
C ASP A 164 22.75 -8.73 -23.43
N THR A 165 23.66 -9.27 -22.65
CA THR A 165 23.70 -9.08 -21.20
C THR A 165 25.13 -8.83 -20.73
N THR A 166 25.30 -7.96 -19.73
CA THR A 166 26.60 -7.71 -19.12
C THR A 166 26.46 -7.27 -17.67
N VAL A 167 27.58 -7.23 -16.96
CA VAL A 167 27.66 -6.73 -15.58
C VAL A 167 28.64 -5.58 -15.54
N ILE A 168 28.25 -4.49 -14.88
CA ILE A 168 29.09 -3.32 -14.65
C ILE A 168 29.18 -3.01 -13.16
N TYR A 169 30.23 -2.31 -12.76
CA TYR A 169 30.50 -2.02 -11.35
C TYR A 169 30.66 -0.52 -11.07
N PRO A 170 29.63 0.31 -11.36
CA PRO A 170 29.76 1.76 -11.22
C PRO A 170 29.62 2.25 -9.78
N THR A 171 29.11 1.41 -8.89
CA THR A 171 28.79 1.74 -7.48
C THR A 171 29.82 1.15 -6.51
N ALA A 172 29.76 1.61 -5.25
CA ALA A 172 30.62 1.07 -4.18
C ALA A 172 30.42 -0.47 -4.02
N PRO A 173 31.42 -1.22 -3.63
CA PRO A 173 32.77 -0.77 -3.28
C PRO A 173 33.73 -0.62 -4.47
N GLN A 174 33.38 -1.08 -5.67
CA GLN A 174 34.30 -1.12 -6.82
C GLN A 174 34.49 0.24 -7.48
N ASN A 175 33.47 1.06 -7.56
CA ASN A 175 33.46 2.44 -8.10
C ASN A 175 34.15 2.57 -9.49
N ARG A 176 33.95 1.58 -10.40
CA ARG A 176 34.49 1.62 -11.77
C ARG A 176 33.59 2.42 -12.70
N VAL A 177 33.41 3.71 -12.39
CA VAL A 177 32.42 4.57 -13.06
C VAL A 177 32.75 4.73 -14.54
N GLU A 178 33.97 5.15 -14.88
CA GLU A 178 34.36 5.43 -16.28
C GLU A 178 34.36 4.16 -17.15
N GLU A 179 34.85 3.03 -16.63
CA GLU A 179 34.77 1.75 -17.34
C GLU A 179 33.30 1.37 -17.63
N SER A 180 32.42 1.56 -16.63
CA SER A 180 31.00 1.28 -16.75
C SER A 180 30.31 2.17 -17.78
N LYS A 181 30.63 3.47 -17.78
CA LYS A 181 30.13 4.44 -18.79
C LYS A 181 30.56 4.01 -20.20
N GLU A 182 31.81 3.63 -20.40
CA GLU A 182 32.29 3.19 -21.73
C GLU A 182 31.61 1.92 -22.23
N ILE A 183 31.31 0.96 -21.33
CA ILE A 183 30.54 -0.23 -21.70
C ILE A 183 29.14 0.17 -22.15
N VAL A 184 28.45 1.02 -21.38
CA VAL A 184 27.10 1.48 -21.72
C VAL A 184 27.06 2.27 -23.04
N LYS A 185 28.02 3.17 -23.27
CA LYS A 185 28.16 3.90 -24.54
C LYS A 185 28.32 2.96 -25.74
N LYS A 186 29.12 1.90 -25.58
CA LYS A 186 29.29 0.87 -26.61
C LYS A 186 27.99 0.12 -26.90
N LEU A 187 27.24 -0.25 -25.86
CA LEU A 187 25.94 -0.90 -26.00
C LEU A 187 24.93 0.02 -26.71
N ILE A 188 24.84 1.30 -26.30
CA ILE A 188 23.98 2.30 -26.93
C ILE A 188 24.21 2.38 -28.43
N ARG A 189 25.47 2.53 -28.85
CA ARG A 189 25.85 2.63 -30.26
C ARG A 189 25.66 1.33 -31.03
N LYS A 190 26.00 0.19 -30.41
CA LYS A 190 25.90 -1.12 -31.06
C LYS A 190 24.47 -1.53 -31.37
N TYR A 191 23.55 -1.25 -30.46
CA TYR A 191 22.15 -1.71 -30.56
C TYR A 191 21.13 -0.61 -30.85
N GLY A 192 21.57 0.65 -30.94
CA GLY A 192 20.65 1.77 -31.14
C GLY A 192 19.69 2.00 -29.97
N ILE A 193 20.17 1.81 -28.74
CA ILE A 193 19.35 1.93 -27.53
C ILE A 193 18.82 3.38 -27.43
N SER A 194 17.52 3.53 -27.32
CA SER A 194 16.85 4.82 -27.14
C SER A 194 16.26 5.02 -25.74
N LEU A 195 16.17 3.95 -24.95
CA LEU A 195 15.54 3.98 -23.63
C LEU A 195 16.32 3.11 -22.62
N ILE A 196 16.52 3.64 -21.41
CA ILE A 196 17.11 2.92 -20.28
C ILE A 196 16.02 2.74 -19.21
N SER A 197 15.72 1.48 -18.88
CA SER A 197 14.79 1.10 -17.80
C SER A 197 15.59 0.75 -16.56
N VAL A 198 15.43 1.50 -15.47
CA VAL A 198 16.23 1.36 -14.25
C VAL A 198 15.34 0.87 -13.10
N GLY A 199 15.72 -0.21 -12.45
CA GLY A 199 15.04 -0.71 -11.26
C GLY A 199 15.11 0.29 -10.09
N ASN A 200 14.05 0.38 -9.28
CA ASN A 200 13.94 1.33 -8.16
C ASN A 200 14.44 0.78 -6.82
N GLY A 201 15.16 -0.34 -6.81
CA GLY A 201 15.68 -0.98 -5.59
C GLY A 201 16.98 -0.39 -5.07
N THR A 202 17.79 -1.27 -4.49
CA THR A 202 19.08 -0.94 -3.90
C THR A 202 20.03 -0.33 -4.95
N ALA A 203 20.75 0.76 -4.60
CA ALA A 203 21.67 1.49 -5.49
C ALA A 203 21.01 2.19 -6.71
N SER A 204 19.68 2.37 -6.69
CA SER A 204 18.96 3.04 -7.80
C SER A 204 19.36 4.51 -7.96
N ARG A 205 19.51 5.25 -6.84
CA ARG A 205 19.90 6.67 -6.86
C ARG A 205 21.30 6.89 -7.41
N GLU A 206 22.24 6.05 -6.99
CA GLU A 206 23.63 6.08 -7.45
C GLU A 206 23.70 5.73 -8.94
N SER A 207 22.95 4.73 -9.37
CA SER A 207 22.83 4.35 -10.78
C SER A 207 22.21 5.48 -11.62
N GLU A 208 21.17 6.14 -11.13
CA GLU A 208 20.53 7.28 -11.79
C GLU A 208 21.53 8.43 -11.99
N GLN A 209 22.32 8.79 -10.98
CA GLN A 209 23.31 9.84 -11.09
C GLN A 209 24.33 9.55 -12.21
N ILE A 210 24.83 8.32 -12.27
CA ILE A 210 25.78 7.88 -13.29
C ILE A 210 25.16 7.91 -14.70
N ILE A 211 23.90 7.48 -14.83
CA ILE A 211 23.15 7.54 -16.09
C ILE A 211 22.98 8.99 -16.53
N VAL A 212 22.58 9.89 -15.64
CA VAL A 212 22.43 11.33 -15.95
C VAL A 212 23.74 11.96 -16.42
N GLU A 213 24.85 11.61 -15.79
CA GLU A 213 26.19 12.07 -16.24
C GLU A 213 26.53 11.51 -17.62
N LEU A 214 26.38 10.20 -17.82
CA LEU A 214 26.62 9.54 -19.11
C LEU A 214 25.80 10.15 -20.25
N LEU A 215 24.52 10.44 -20.01
CA LEU A 215 23.64 11.03 -21.03
C LEU A 215 24.07 12.44 -21.46
N LYS A 216 24.79 13.19 -20.60
CA LYS A 216 25.39 14.49 -20.98
C LYS A 216 26.63 14.35 -21.85
N GLU A 217 27.27 13.20 -21.84
CA GLU A 217 28.55 12.95 -22.57
C GLU A 217 28.33 12.36 -23.97
N ILE A 218 27.10 11.96 -24.30
CA ILE A 218 26.77 11.30 -25.57
C ILE A 218 25.86 12.17 -26.45
N PRO A 219 26.04 12.16 -27.79
CA PRO A 219 25.17 12.86 -28.73
C PRO A 219 23.86 12.13 -29.01
N GLU A 220 23.80 10.84 -28.70
CA GLU A 220 22.63 9.98 -28.92
C GLU A 220 21.45 10.43 -28.05
N LYS A 221 20.24 10.48 -28.61
CA LYS A 221 19.02 10.80 -27.84
C LYS A 221 18.53 9.58 -27.09
N VAL A 222 18.98 9.41 -25.88
CA VAL A 222 18.56 8.32 -25.00
C VAL A 222 17.80 8.91 -23.80
N GLN A 223 16.66 8.31 -23.46
CA GLN A 223 15.88 8.65 -22.28
C GLN A 223 16.06 7.56 -21.20
N TYR A 224 15.73 7.86 -19.94
CA TYR A 224 15.66 6.85 -18.90
C TYR A 224 14.37 6.97 -18.09
N VAL A 225 13.94 5.84 -17.52
CA VAL A 225 12.75 5.74 -16.67
C VAL A 225 13.09 4.84 -15.48
N ILE A 226 12.72 5.29 -14.30
CA ILE A 226 12.79 4.45 -13.08
C ILE A 226 11.52 3.60 -13.02
N VAL A 227 11.68 2.27 -12.92
CA VAL A 227 10.59 1.31 -12.88
C VAL A 227 10.57 0.53 -11.57
N ASN A 228 9.40 0.04 -11.18
CA ASN A 228 9.28 -0.83 -10.02
C ASN A 228 9.81 -2.24 -10.35
N GLU A 229 10.85 -2.67 -9.61
CA GLU A 229 11.52 -3.96 -9.81
C GLU A 229 10.92 -5.14 -9.02
N ALA A 230 9.88 -4.92 -8.19
CA ALA A 230 9.33 -5.97 -7.35
C ALA A 230 8.88 -7.20 -8.17
N GLY A 231 8.24 -6.98 -9.32
CA GLY A 231 7.88 -8.04 -10.25
C GLY A 231 9.09 -8.76 -10.86
N ALA A 232 10.14 -8.03 -11.19
CA ALA A 232 11.38 -8.58 -11.74
C ALA A 232 12.08 -9.52 -10.74
N SER A 233 12.11 -9.16 -9.46
CA SER A 233 12.66 -9.99 -8.39
C SER A 233 11.90 -11.32 -8.23
N VAL A 234 10.57 -11.29 -8.31
CA VAL A 234 9.73 -12.51 -8.26
C VAL A 234 9.92 -13.38 -9.51
N TYR A 235 9.83 -12.76 -10.69
CA TYR A 235 9.98 -13.45 -11.98
C TYR A 235 11.35 -14.12 -12.10
N SER A 236 12.45 -13.41 -11.85
CA SER A 236 13.82 -13.90 -12.07
C SER A 236 14.16 -15.17 -11.28
N ALA A 237 13.53 -15.37 -10.11
CA ALA A 237 13.67 -16.57 -9.28
C ALA A 237 12.65 -17.68 -9.62
N SER A 238 11.70 -17.44 -10.52
CA SER A 238 10.64 -18.39 -10.85
C SER A 238 11.12 -19.53 -11.76
N LYS A 239 10.35 -20.62 -11.76
CA LYS A 239 10.55 -21.75 -12.70
C LYS A 239 10.37 -21.28 -14.15
N LEU A 240 9.39 -20.41 -14.39
CA LEU A 240 9.12 -19.84 -15.71
C LEU A 240 10.35 -19.13 -16.29
N ALA A 241 10.97 -18.25 -15.52
CA ALA A 241 12.17 -17.54 -15.96
C ALA A 241 13.38 -18.47 -16.18
N THR A 242 13.45 -19.58 -15.43
CA THR A 242 14.48 -20.60 -15.61
C THR A 242 14.26 -21.38 -16.91
N GLU A 243 13.02 -21.67 -17.27
CA GLU A 243 12.66 -22.33 -18.52
C GLU A 243 12.86 -21.41 -19.74
N GLU A 244 12.53 -20.12 -19.61
CA GLU A 244 12.71 -19.11 -20.66
C GLU A 244 14.19 -18.80 -20.92
N PHE A 245 14.98 -18.65 -19.85
CA PHE A 245 16.39 -18.30 -19.93
C PHE A 245 17.27 -19.27 -19.11
N PRO A 246 17.41 -20.52 -19.56
CA PRO A 246 18.18 -21.53 -18.80
C PRO A 246 19.67 -21.20 -18.68
N GLN A 247 20.21 -20.39 -19.61
CA GLN A 247 21.61 -19.97 -19.63
C GLN A 247 21.91 -18.70 -18.81
N PHE A 248 20.85 -17.98 -18.33
CA PHE A 248 21.04 -16.75 -17.55
C PHE A 248 20.99 -17.03 -16.06
N ASP A 249 21.76 -16.26 -15.31
CA ASP A 249 21.62 -16.19 -13.85
C ASP A 249 20.40 -15.35 -13.45
N VAL A 250 20.08 -15.34 -12.14
CA VAL A 250 18.93 -14.60 -11.61
C VAL A 250 19.02 -13.09 -11.90
N GLY A 251 20.25 -12.53 -11.82
CA GLY A 251 20.44 -11.10 -12.08
C GLY A 251 20.25 -10.72 -13.55
N GLN A 252 20.71 -11.56 -14.48
CA GLN A 252 20.49 -11.35 -15.92
C GLN A 252 19.00 -11.44 -16.26
N ARG A 253 18.26 -12.39 -15.67
CA ARG A 253 16.82 -12.52 -15.81
C ARG A 253 16.08 -11.32 -15.23
N SER A 254 16.54 -10.80 -14.09
CA SER A 254 16.01 -9.57 -13.48
C SER A 254 16.19 -8.37 -14.40
N ALA A 255 17.38 -8.15 -14.93
CA ALA A 255 17.66 -7.05 -15.85
C ALA A 255 16.82 -7.14 -17.14
N ALA A 256 16.63 -8.35 -17.69
CA ALA A 256 15.75 -8.57 -18.84
C ALA A 256 14.29 -8.23 -18.52
N SER A 257 13.80 -8.62 -17.35
CA SER A 257 12.45 -8.30 -16.89
C SER A 257 12.27 -6.79 -16.67
N ILE A 258 13.27 -6.10 -16.09
CA ILE A 258 13.27 -4.63 -15.92
C ILE A 258 13.20 -3.92 -17.29
N ALA A 259 13.92 -4.40 -18.29
CA ALA A 259 13.86 -3.84 -19.65
C ALA A 259 12.46 -3.99 -20.26
N ARG A 260 11.89 -5.19 -20.21
CA ARG A 260 10.56 -5.50 -20.75
C ARG A 260 9.42 -4.77 -20.04
N ARG A 261 9.63 -4.33 -18.80
CA ARG A 261 8.63 -3.60 -18.00
C ARG A 261 8.06 -2.36 -18.70
N LEU A 262 8.78 -1.79 -19.65
CA LEU A 262 8.33 -0.63 -20.44
C LEU A 262 7.68 -1.04 -21.77
N GLN A 263 7.80 -2.27 -22.20
CA GLN A 263 7.33 -2.78 -23.49
C GLN A 263 6.02 -3.55 -23.40
N ASP A 264 5.69 -4.07 -22.19
CA ASP A 264 4.50 -4.90 -21.93
C ASP A 264 3.41 -4.16 -21.17
#